data_ead032f171712e3a103621b67b52c149
#
_entry.id   ead032f171712e3a103621b67b52c149
#
_cell.length_a   1.000
_cell.length_b   1.000
_cell.length_c   1.000
_cell.angle_alpha   90.00
_cell.angle_beta   90.00
_cell.angle_gamma   90.00
#
_symmetry.space_group_name_H-M   'P 1'
#
loop_
_entity.id
_entity.type
_entity.pdbx_description
1 polymer ?
#
loop_
_entity_poly.entity_id
_entity_poly.type
_entity_poly.pdbx_seq_one_letter_code
_entity_poly.pdbx_strand_id
1 'polypeptide(L)'
;MTATRLMNRAVIRLSTDDAEENVASFLQGLVTNDIAGTLPAYAGLLTPQGKTLFDFIVWPGPAGELLIDCEAGAAEDLAKRLSLYRLRRKIAIAVDPDVGVHWRPEMGDGAATDPRLGALGQRWLAPAEDSDEAADDAWQAHRLAMGVPEGSAELGDILWLETNAVELHGVSFAKGCYIGQENTARMNWRSKVNRRLIVVPLDQSDEKRRKAEYPAHGFAVDHLRVADIDPALAPDWMRPGLTPAEE
;
A
#
# COMPACT_ATOMS: atom_id res chain seq x y z
N MET A 1 -28.08 5.57 -1.90
CA MET A 1 -27.04 4.72 -1.25
C MET A 1 -25.79 5.57 -1.15
N THR A 2 -24.96 5.40 -0.16
CA THR A 2 -23.72 6.16 -0.04
C THR A 2 -22.69 5.55 -0.99
N ALA A 3 -22.00 6.35 -1.81
CA ALA A 3 -20.93 5.90 -2.71
C ALA A 3 -19.81 5.22 -1.90
N THR A 4 -19.43 4.02 -2.28
CA THR A 4 -18.38 3.25 -1.56
C THR A 4 -17.34 2.64 -2.49
N ARG A 5 -17.60 2.57 -3.79
CA ARG A 5 -16.72 1.93 -4.77
C ARG A 5 -15.50 2.79 -5.07
N LEU A 6 -14.32 2.21 -4.95
CA LEU A 6 -13.06 2.83 -5.39
C LEU A 6 -12.78 2.41 -6.84
N MET A 7 -13.16 3.26 -7.80
CA MET A 7 -12.99 2.98 -9.24
C MET A 7 -11.51 3.05 -9.67
N ASN A 8 -10.68 3.81 -8.95
CA ASN A 8 -9.24 3.88 -9.18
C ASN A 8 -8.46 2.69 -8.55
N ARG A 9 -9.19 1.71 -8.01
CA ARG A 9 -8.62 0.46 -7.50
C ARG A 9 -9.08 -0.72 -8.36
N ALA A 10 -8.20 -1.71 -8.49
CA ALA A 10 -8.49 -2.98 -9.17
C ALA A 10 -8.08 -4.15 -8.28
N VAL A 11 -8.64 -5.32 -8.57
CA VAL A 11 -8.31 -6.56 -7.87
C VAL A 11 -7.55 -7.48 -8.81
N ILE A 12 -6.42 -8.04 -8.35
CA ILE A 12 -5.71 -9.12 -9.03
C ILE A 12 -5.98 -10.40 -8.23
N ARG A 13 -6.45 -11.43 -8.91
CA ARG A 13 -6.66 -12.76 -8.33
C ARG A 13 -5.44 -13.64 -8.55
N LEU A 14 -4.96 -14.25 -7.49
CA LEU A 14 -3.97 -15.33 -7.53
C LEU A 14 -4.65 -16.63 -7.10
N SER A 15 -4.71 -17.61 -8.00
CA SER A 15 -5.39 -18.89 -7.78
C SER A 15 -4.60 -20.07 -8.33
N THR A 16 -4.97 -21.28 -7.94
CA THR A 16 -4.40 -22.53 -8.47
C THR A 16 -5.43 -23.64 -8.46
N ASP A 17 -5.41 -24.49 -9.49
CA ASP A 17 -6.15 -25.74 -9.52
C ASP A 17 -5.30 -26.94 -9.07
N ASP A 18 -4.01 -26.73 -8.76
CA ASP A 18 -3.09 -27.76 -8.31
C ASP A 18 -3.05 -27.81 -6.78
N ALA A 19 -3.50 -28.92 -6.21
CA ALA A 19 -3.56 -29.12 -4.77
C ALA A 19 -2.17 -29.12 -4.07
N GLU A 20 -1.08 -29.29 -4.81
CA GLU A 20 0.28 -29.22 -4.29
C GLU A 20 0.85 -27.79 -4.30
N GLU A 21 0.19 -26.85 -4.99
CA GLU A 21 0.59 -25.44 -5.03
C GLU A 21 0.06 -24.68 -3.82
N ASN A 22 0.86 -23.70 -3.38
CA ASN A 22 0.48 -22.79 -2.31
C ASN A 22 0.70 -21.33 -2.74
N VAL A 23 -0.39 -20.65 -3.06
CA VAL A 23 -0.41 -19.26 -3.52
C VAL A 23 0.21 -18.31 -2.49
N ALA A 24 -0.11 -18.51 -1.21
CA ALA A 24 0.44 -17.66 -0.14
C ALA A 24 1.96 -17.82 -0.03
N SER A 25 2.49 -19.04 -0.10
CA SER A 25 3.92 -19.29 -0.11
C SER A 25 4.65 -18.65 -1.30
N PHE A 26 3.99 -18.57 -2.46
CA PHE A 26 4.54 -17.86 -3.61
C PHE A 26 4.65 -16.36 -3.34
N LEU A 27 3.57 -15.72 -2.95
CA LEU A 27 3.53 -14.27 -2.76
C LEU A 27 4.37 -13.85 -1.53
N GLN A 28 4.40 -14.66 -0.47
CA GLN A 28 5.19 -14.44 0.75
C GLN A 28 6.68 -14.19 0.45
N GLY A 29 7.25 -14.88 -0.54
CA GLY A 29 8.65 -14.71 -0.94
C GLY A 29 8.94 -13.45 -1.77
N LEU A 30 7.94 -12.68 -2.14
CA LEU A 30 8.08 -11.53 -3.04
C LEU A 30 7.82 -10.19 -2.34
N VAL A 31 6.86 -10.14 -1.40
CA VAL A 31 6.32 -8.91 -0.83
C VAL A 31 6.91 -8.57 0.54
N THR A 32 6.85 -7.31 0.91
CA THR A 32 7.51 -6.75 2.09
C THR A 32 6.92 -7.18 3.42
N ASN A 33 5.65 -7.56 3.46
CA ASN A 33 4.94 -7.86 4.70
C ASN A 33 4.62 -9.35 4.84
N ASP A 34 4.31 -9.77 6.06
CA ASP A 34 3.87 -11.14 6.34
C ASP A 34 2.40 -11.30 5.94
N ILE A 35 2.18 -12.07 4.88
CA ILE A 35 0.85 -12.39 4.35
C ILE A 35 0.39 -13.81 4.68
N ALA A 36 1.21 -14.57 5.41
CA ALA A 36 0.82 -15.87 5.95
C ALA A 36 0.08 -15.73 7.29
N GLY A 37 0.14 -14.54 7.91
CA GLY A 37 -0.55 -14.20 9.14
C GLY A 37 -1.97 -13.68 8.90
N THR A 38 -2.34 -12.63 9.63
CA THR A 38 -3.66 -12.00 9.54
C THR A 38 -3.81 -11.19 8.26
N LEU A 39 -4.90 -11.42 7.51
CA LEU A 39 -5.30 -10.63 6.35
C LEU A 39 -6.60 -9.85 6.66
N PRO A 40 -6.82 -8.69 6.02
CA PRO A 40 -5.98 -8.08 5.00
C PRO A 40 -4.68 -7.48 5.55
N ALA A 41 -3.63 -7.44 4.69
CA ALA A 41 -2.32 -6.90 5.03
C ALA A 41 -1.81 -5.94 3.95
N TYR A 42 -1.28 -4.79 4.35
CA TYR A 42 -0.62 -3.84 3.45
C TYR A 42 0.81 -4.30 3.14
N ALA A 43 1.20 -4.26 1.89
CA ALA A 43 2.51 -4.69 1.44
C ALA A 43 2.98 -3.93 0.19
N GLY A 44 4.27 -4.01 -0.09
CA GLY A 44 4.86 -3.52 -1.33
C GLY A 44 5.59 -4.63 -2.09
N LEU A 45 5.69 -4.46 -3.40
CA LEU A 45 6.63 -5.17 -4.26
C LEU A 45 7.73 -4.18 -4.64
N LEU A 46 8.99 -4.55 -4.39
CA LEU A 46 10.12 -3.65 -4.50
C LEU A 46 11.05 -4.02 -5.66
N THR A 47 11.90 -3.05 -6.03
CA THR A 47 13.12 -3.34 -6.80
C THR A 47 14.13 -4.09 -5.93
N PRO A 48 15.16 -4.74 -6.50
CA PRO A 48 16.25 -5.32 -5.72
C PRO A 48 16.97 -4.30 -4.82
N GLN A 49 16.89 -3.00 -5.15
CA GLN A 49 17.47 -1.90 -4.37
C GLN A 49 16.56 -1.41 -3.24
N GLY A 50 15.38 -2.02 -3.05
CA GLY A 50 14.43 -1.67 -1.99
C GLY A 50 13.55 -0.46 -2.28
N LYS A 51 13.46 -0.03 -3.55
CA LYS A 51 12.56 1.04 -3.98
C LYS A 51 11.19 0.49 -4.34
N THR A 52 10.15 1.25 -4.07
CA THR A 52 8.76 0.89 -4.37
C THR A 52 8.53 0.76 -5.87
N LEU A 53 8.02 -0.38 -6.29
CA LEU A 53 7.43 -0.59 -7.61
C LEU A 53 5.91 -0.49 -7.52
N PHE A 54 5.31 -1.18 -6.55
CA PHE A 54 3.87 -1.22 -6.32
C PHE A 54 3.59 -1.31 -4.83
N ASP A 55 2.50 -0.68 -4.40
CA ASP A 55 1.89 -0.83 -3.09
C ASP A 55 0.47 -1.38 -3.23
N PHE A 56 0.04 -2.21 -2.29
CA PHE A 56 -1.25 -2.88 -2.37
C PHE A 56 -1.67 -3.48 -1.03
N ILE A 57 -2.93 -3.88 -0.94
CA ILE A 57 -3.48 -4.64 0.19
C ILE A 57 -3.77 -6.06 -0.28
N VAL A 58 -3.26 -7.05 0.46
CA VAL A 58 -3.50 -8.48 0.20
C VAL A 58 -4.67 -8.96 1.04
N TRP A 59 -5.64 -9.61 0.40
CA TRP A 59 -6.86 -10.13 0.98
C TRP A 59 -6.91 -11.65 0.88
N PRO A 60 -7.57 -12.34 1.82
CA PRO A 60 -7.88 -13.74 1.65
C PRO A 60 -8.94 -13.92 0.57
N GLY A 61 -8.74 -14.89 -0.31
CA GLY A 61 -9.75 -15.37 -1.27
C GLY A 61 -10.31 -16.73 -0.87
N PRO A 62 -11.32 -17.22 -1.59
CA PRO A 62 -11.85 -18.57 -1.39
C PRO A 62 -10.80 -19.65 -1.70
N ALA A 63 -10.92 -20.81 -1.09
CA ALA A 63 -10.10 -22.00 -1.39
C ALA A 63 -8.56 -21.78 -1.36
N GLY A 64 -8.06 -20.85 -0.56
CA GLY A 64 -6.62 -20.56 -0.46
C GLY A 64 -6.08 -19.60 -1.53
N GLU A 65 -6.97 -19.00 -2.32
CA GLU A 65 -6.64 -17.90 -3.21
C GLU A 65 -6.21 -16.65 -2.43
N LEU A 66 -5.52 -15.75 -3.12
CA LEU A 66 -5.26 -14.40 -2.63
C LEU A 66 -5.79 -13.37 -3.62
N LEU A 67 -6.31 -12.28 -3.09
CA LEU A 67 -6.78 -11.13 -3.85
C LEU A 67 -5.91 -9.93 -3.50
N ILE A 68 -5.45 -9.19 -4.50
CA ILE A 68 -4.60 -8.00 -4.33
C ILE A 68 -5.39 -6.78 -4.75
N ASP A 69 -5.72 -5.91 -3.80
CA ASP A 69 -6.27 -4.57 -4.03
C ASP A 69 -5.11 -3.61 -4.34
N CYS A 70 -5.02 -3.14 -5.58
CA CYS A 70 -3.96 -2.26 -6.07
C CYS A 70 -4.51 -1.09 -6.90
N GLU A 71 -3.65 -0.14 -7.26
CA GLU A 71 -3.96 0.96 -8.18
C GLU A 71 -4.40 0.40 -9.54
N ALA A 72 -5.59 0.82 -10.03
CA ALA A 72 -6.17 0.27 -11.26
C ALA A 72 -5.28 0.48 -12.48
N GLY A 73 -4.66 1.67 -12.61
CA GLY A 73 -3.74 1.98 -13.70
C GLY A 73 -2.45 1.16 -13.70
N ALA A 74 -2.11 0.51 -12.58
CA ALA A 74 -0.90 -0.30 -12.44
C ALA A 74 -1.19 -1.82 -12.36
N ALA A 75 -2.46 -2.24 -12.37
CA ALA A 75 -2.86 -3.63 -12.12
C ALA A 75 -2.28 -4.62 -13.13
N GLU A 76 -2.34 -4.32 -14.41
CA GLU A 76 -1.80 -5.18 -15.47
C GLU A 76 -0.27 -5.31 -15.36
N ASP A 77 0.43 -4.23 -15.05
CA ASP A 77 1.89 -4.24 -14.88
C ASP A 77 2.29 -5.02 -13.62
N LEU A 78 1.52 -4.90 -12.53
CA LEU A 78 1.73 -5.70 -11.33
C LEU A 78 1.48 -7.18 -11.60
N ALA A 79 0.37 -7.55 -12.26
CA ALA A 79 0.07 -8.94 -12.61
C ALA A 79 1.16 -9.54 -13.51
N LYS A 80 1.62 -8.78 -14.51
CA LYS A 80 2.74 -9.16 -15.39
C LYS A 80 4.04 -9.32 -14.59
N ARG A 81 4.35 -8.40 -13.68
CA ARG A 81 5.55 -8.47 -12.85
C ARG A 81 5.54 -9.70 -11.94
N LEU A 82 4.44 -10.00 -11.27
CA LEU A 82 4.28 -11.20 -10.46
C LEU A 82 4.43 -12.47 -11.30
N SER A 83 3.86 -12.49 -12.51
CA SER A 83 3.96 -13.61 -13.44
C SER A 83 5.41 -13.94 -13.84
N LEU A 84 6.33 -12.96 -13.88
CA LEU A 84 7.75 -13.21 -14.13
C LEU A 84 8.42 -14.05 -13.02
N TYR A 85 7.96 -13.91 -11.78
CA TYR A 85 8.49 -14.68 -10.64
C TYR A 85 7.82 -16.04 -10.47
N ARG A 86 6.70 -16.30 -11.16
CA ARG A 86 5.96 -17.56 -11.10
C ARG A 86 6.80 -18.75 -11.57
N LEU A 87 7.65 -18.53 -12.60
CA LEU A 87 8.49 -19.56 -13.20
C LEU A 87 7.66 -20.78 -13.67
N ARG A 88 7.87 -21.95 -13.02
CA ARG A 88 7.18 -23.21 -13.30
C ARG A 88 5.99 -23.49 -12.37
N ARG A 89 5.69 -22.60 -11.46
CA ARG A 89 4.56 -22.78 -10.53
C ARG A 89 3.23 -22.66 -11.27
N LYS A 90 2.28 -23.48 -10.89
CA LYS A 90 0.96 -23.56 -11.54
C LYS A 90 -0.04 -22.59 -10.86
N ILE A 91 0.29 -21.34 -10.83
CA ILE A 91 -0.52 -20.26 -10.24
C ILE A 91 -1.04 -19.37 -11.35
N ALA A 92 -2.34 -19.18 -11.43
CA ALA A 92 -2.96 -18.17 -12.29
C ALA A 92 -2.86 -16.80 -11.59
N ILE A 93 -2.52 -15.77 -12.36
CA ILE A 93 -2.41 -14.38 -11.89
C ILE A 93 -3.08 -13.50 -12.94
N ALA A 94 -4.20 -12.91 -12.63
CA ALA A 94 -4.96 -12.08 -13.57
C ALA A 94 -5.73 -10.97 -12.83
N VAL A 95 -5.96 -9.86 -13.51
CA VAL A 95 -6.91 -8.84 -13.05
C VAL A 95 -8.31 -9.45 -13.06
N ASP A 96 -9.04 -9.25 -11.98
CA ASP A 96 -10.41 -9.75 -11.80
C ASP A 96 -11.39 -8.58 -11.91
N PRO A 97 -12.06 -8.41 -13.05
CA PRO A 97 -12.99 -7.31 -13.26
C PRO A 97 -14.30 -7.47 -12.49
N ASP A 98 -14.61 -8.69 -12.04
CA ASP A 98 -15.88 -8.99 -11.37
C ASP A 98 -15.86 -8.65 -9.88
N VAL A 99 -14.68 -8.25 -9.34
CA VAL A 99 -14.52 -7.89 -7.93
C VAL A 99 -14.14 -6.42 -7.79
N GLY A 100 -14.86 -5.74 -6.92
CA GLY A 100 -14.66 -4.34 -6.58
C GLY A 100 -14.05 -4.10 -5.23
N VAL A 101 -13.29 -3.01 -5.11
CA VAL A 101 -12.80 -2.49 -3.85
C VAL A 101 -13.77 -1.43 -3.36
N HIS A 102 -14.25 -1.56 -2.13
CA HIS A 102 -15.15 -0.61 -1.48
C HIS A 102 -14.50 -0.02 -0.23
N TRP A 103 -14.93 1.17 0.12
CA TRP A 103 -14.44 1.90 1.28
C TRP A 103 -15.55 2.73 1.94
N ARG A 104 -15.42 2.94 3.24
CA ARG A 104 -16.18 3.91 4.03
C ARG A 104 -15.33 4.44 5.19
N PRO A 105 -15.50 5.69 5.62
CA PRO A 105 -14.76 6.23 6.76
C PRO A 105 -15.29 5.73 8.10
N GLU A 106 -16.58 5.38 8.20
CA GLU A 106 -17.21 4.92 9.44
C GLU A 106 -16.96 3.44 9.70
N MET A 107 -16.92 3.08 10.97
CA MET A 107 -16.87 1.69 11.41
C MET A 107 -18.27 1.06 11.36
N GLY A 108 -18.35 -0.19 10.89
CA GLY A 108 -19.60 -0.95 10.80
C GLY A 108 -19.32 -2.43 10.52
N ASP A 109 -20.37 -3.25 10.52
CA ASP A 109 -20.24 -4.69 10.29
C ASP A 109 -19.88 -5.04 8.84
N GLY A 110 -19.27 -6.21 8.65
CA GLY A 110 -19.04 -6.83 7.34
C GLY A 110 -17.86 -6.28 6.54
N ALA A 111 -17.03 -5.38 7.11
CA ALA A 111 -15.85 -4.82 6.47
C ALA A 111 -14.63 -4.87 7.39
N ALA A 112 -13.44 -4.98 6.82
CA ALA A 112 -12.20 -4.95 7.58
C ALA A 112 -11.72 -3.51 7.79
N THR A 113 -11.11 -3.24 8.92
CA THR A 113 -10.37 -2.00 9.14
C THR A 113 -9.20 -1.92 8.15
N ASP A 114 -8.93 -0.74 7.58
CA ASP A 114 -7.76 -0.55 6.71
C ASP A 114 -6.48 -0.96 7.46
N PRO A 115 -5.69 -1.91 6.91
CA PRO A 115 -4.56 -2.48 7.65
C PRO A 115 -3.41 -1.49 7.88
N ARG A 116 -3.40 -0.34 7.22
CA ARG A 116 -2.38 0.69 7.38
C ARG A 116 -2.62 1.54 8.62
N LEU A 117 -3.88 1.98 8.80
CA LEU A 117 -4.24 2.89 9.88
C LEU A 117 -5.75 2.81 10.12
N GLY A 118 -6.18 2.56 11.36
CA GLY A 118 -7.60 2.48 11.70
C GLY A 118 -8.40 3.74 11.37
N ALA A 119 -7.76 4.92 11.43
CA ALA A 119 -8.37 6.20 11.07
C ALA A 119 -8.72 6.32 9.58
N LEU A 120 -8.18 5.46 8.72
CA LEU A 120 -8.56 5.39 7.31
C LEU A 120 -9.96 4.78 7.09
N GLY A 121 -10.58 4.22 8.14
CA GLY A 121 -11.89 3.60 8.07
C GLY A 121 -11.84 2.12 7.68
N GLN A 122 -12.82 1.68 6.91
CA GLN A 122 -12.97 0.27 6.54
C GLN A 122 -12.94 0.06 5.05
N ARG A 123 -12.41 -1.12 4.65
CA ARG A 123 -12.44 -1.62 3.27
C ARG A 123 -13.05 -3.01 3.21
N TRP A 124 -13.58 -3.38 2.05
CA TRP A 124 -14.01 -4.73 1.73
C TRP A 124 -13.97 -4.96 0.22
N LEU A 125 -13.98 -6.22 -0.16
CA LEU A 125 -14.15 -6.64 -1.55
C LEU A 125 -15.57 -7.16 -1.73
N ALA A 126 -16.22 -6.78 -2.84
CA ALA A 126 -17.56 -7.21 -3.21
C ALA A 126 -17.66 -7.38 -4.73
N PRO A 127 -18.68 -8.08 -5.25
CA PRO A 127 -18.93 -8.09 -6.68
C PRO A 127 -19.01 -6.67 -7.25
N ALA A 128 -18.36 -6.44 -8.39
CA ALA A 128 -18.45 -5.17 -9.10
C ALA A 128 -19.82 -5.08 -9.80
N GLU A 129 -20.55 -4.00 -9.59
CA GLU A 129 -21.86 -3.78 -10.19
C GLU A 129 -21.87 -2.48 -11.03
N ASP A 130 -22.64 -2.50 -12.12
CA ASP A 130 -22.79 -1.29 -12.97
C ASP A 130 -23.46 -0.12 -12.22
N SER A 131 -24.16 -0.43 -11.14
CA SER A 131 -24.82 0.54 -10.27
C SER A 131 -23.90 1.16 -9.20
N ASP A 132 -22.65 0.72 -9.10
CA ASP A 132 -21.72 1.24 -8.11
C ASP A 132 -21.41 2.72 -8.34
N GLU A 133 -21.48 3.49 -7.26
CA GLU A 133 -21.14 4.92 -7.26
C GLU A 133 -19.69 5.13 -6.77
N ALA A 134 -18.93 5.97 -7.50
CA ALA A 134 -17.52 6.24 -7.21
C ALA A 134 -17.35 7.02 -5.89
N ALA A 135 -16.47 6.51 -5.03
CA ALA A 135 -16.06 7.14 -3.77
C ALA A 135 -14.60 7.67 -3.82
N ASP A 136 -13.97 7.66 -4.99
CA ASP A 136 -12.54 7.97 -5.14
C ASP A 136 -12.16 9.35 -4.63
N ASP A 137 -12.98 10.37 -4.92
CA ASP A 137 -12.72 11.74 -4.47
C ASP A 137 -12.82 11.86 -2.95
N ALA A 138 -13.83 11.24 -2.35
CA ALA A 138 -14.00 11.20 -0.90
C ALA A 138 -12.87 10.42 -0.22
N TRP A 139 -12.46 9.30 -0.81
CA TRP A 139 -11.29 8.53 -0.34
C TRP A 139 -10.01 9.37 -0.42
N GLN A 140 -9.75 10.02 -1.55
CA GLN A 140 -8.57 10.85 -1.74
C GLN A 140 -8.51 11.99 -0.72
N ALA A 141 -9.62 12.72 -0.54
CA ALA A 141 -9.73 13.77 0.48
C ALA A 141 -9.45 13.23 1.88
N HIS A 142 -10.05 12.08 2.23
CA HIS A 142 -9.91 11.49 3.56
C HIS A 142 -8.48 11.03 3.83
N ARG A 143 -7.85 10.26 2.92
CA ARG A 143 -6.48 9.76 3.14
C ARG A 143 -5.44 10.89 3.21
N LEU A 144 -5.62 11.95 2.38
CA LEU A 144 -4.74 13.12 2.40
C LEU A 144 -4.88 13.87 3.73
N ALA A 145 -6.10 14.05 4.24
CA ALA A 145 -6.33 14.67 5.56
C ALA A 145 -5.73 13.82 6.70
N MET A 146 -5.66 12.49 6.55
CA MET A 146 -4.98 11.59 7.50
C MET A 146 -3.46 11.54 7.29
N GLY A 147 -2.92 12.22 6.26
CA GLY A 147 -1.49 12.28 5.97
C GLY A 147 -0.92 11.01 5.36
N VAL A 148 -1.74 10.13 4.75
CA VAL A 148 -1.31 8.83 4.23
C VAL A 148 -1.05 8.89 2.72
N PRO A 149 0.21 8.70 2.27
CA PRO A 149 0.54 8.59 0.85
C PRO A 149 0.10 7.23 0.29
N GLU A 150 -0.25 7.19 -1.01
CA GLU A 150 -0.70 5.99 -1.71
C GLU A 150 -0.42 6.08 -3.21
N GLY A 151 -0.11 4.93 -3.84
CA GLY A 151 -0.04 4.80 -5.28
C GLY A 151 1.28 5.22 -5.92
N SER A 152 1.42 4.91 -7.19
CA SER A 152 2.67 5.01 -7.94
C SER A 152 3.18 6.45 -8.09
N ALA A 153 2.28 7.42 -8.21
CA ALA A 153 2.65 8.83 -8.35
C ALA A 153 3.37 9.39 -7.11
N GLU A 154 3.00 8.92 -5.92
CA GLU A 154 3.55 9.38 -4.66
C GLU A 154 4.73 8.50 -4.19
N LEU A 155 4.56 7.17 -4.24
CA LEU A 155 5.49 6.19 -3.68
C LEU A 155 6.55 5.71 -4.69
N GLY A 156 6.29 5.85 -5.98
CA GLY A 156 7.14 5.30 -7.03
C GLY A 156 8.60 5.75 -6.94
N ASP A 157 9.54 4.81 -7.06
CA ASP A 157 10.99 5.02 -6.99
C ASP A 157 11.53 5.53 -5.63
N ILE A 158 10.70 5.52 -4.57
CA ILE A 158 11.08 5.86 -3.20
C ILE A 158 11.50 4.58 -2.46
N LEU A 159 12.51 4.66 -1.59
CA LEU A 159 12.87 3.55 -0.70
C LEU A 159 11.71 3.22 0.24
N TRP A 160 11.38 1.92 0.38
CA TRP A 160 10.16 1.50 1.07
C TRP A 160 10.00 2.04 2.49
N LEU A 161 11.08 2.14 3.26
CA LEU A 161 10.99 2.72 4.62
C LEU A 161 10.81 4.26 4.61
N GLU A 162 11.18 4.93 3.52
CA GLU A 162 10.95 6.36 3.36
C GLU A 162 9.48 6.69 3.02
N THR A 163 8.67 5.66 2.64
CA THR A 163 7.22 5.79 2.44
C THR A 163 6.40 5.63 3.73
N ASN A 164 7.06 5.62 4.89
CA ASN A 164 6.47 5.36 6.21
C ASN A 164 5.93 3.92 6.36
N ALA A 165 6.53 2.96 5.66
CA ALA A 165 6.05 1.58 5.63
C ALA A 165 6.04 0.89 7.02
N VAL A 166 6.89 1.32 7.94
CA VAL A 166 6.91 0.79 9.32
C VAL A 166 5.67 1.26 10.07
N GLU A 167 5.43 2.54 10.07
CA GLU A 167 4.33 3.20 10.79
C GLU A 167 2.96 2.84 10.18
N LEU A 168 2.93 2.56 8.87
CA LEU A 168 1.75 2.12 8.13
C LEU A 168 1.63 0.59 8.02
N HIS A 169 2.38 -0.14 8.86
CA HIS A 169 2.32 -1.61 8.92
C HIS A 169 2.54 -2.33 7.58
N GLY A 170 3.34 -1.74 6.69
CA GLY A 170 3.62 -2.26 5.34
C GLY A 170 4.86 -3.16 5.24
N VAL A 171 5.53 -3.49 6.35
CA VAL A 171 6.76 -4.28 6.38
C VAL A 171 6.83 -5.19 7.60
N SER A 172 7.29 -6.42 7.40
CA SER A 172 7.63 -7.34 8.48
C SER A 172 9.14 -7.62 8.47
N PHE A 173 9.81 -7.36 9.58
CA PHE A 173 11.22 -7.70 9.76
C PHE A 173 11.43 -9.12 10.32
N ALA A 174 10.34 -9.77 10.76
CA ALA A 174 10.36 -11.12 11.31
C ALA A 174 10.12 -12.21 10.26
N LYS A 175 9.53 -11.86 9.11
CA LYS A 175 9.30 -12.80 8.02
C LYS A 175 10.59 -13.19 7.29
N GLY A 176 10.53 -14.27 6.49
CA GLY A 176 11.63 -14.71 5.61
C GLY A 176 11.94 -13.71 4.48
N CYS A 177 12.82 -14.14 3.57
CA CYS A 177 13.33 -13.30 2.48
C CYS A 177 12.23 -12.79 1.54
N TYR A 178 12.46 -11.58 0.99
CA TYR A 178 11.66 -10.98 -0.07
C TYR A 178 12.53 -10.07 -0.94
N ILE A 179 11.98 -9.61 -2.08
CA ILE A 179 12.73 -8.78 -3.03
C ILE A 179 13.00 -7.40 -2.43
N GLY A 180 14.28 -6.96 -2.45
CA GLY A 180 14.70 -5.66 -1.90
C GLY A 180 14.92 -5.64 -0.38
N GLN A 181 14.79 -6.78 0.30
CA GLN A 181 14.94 -6.90 1.75
C GLN A 181 16.29 -6.42 2.27
N GLU A 182 17.38 -6.69 1.55
CA GLU A 182 18.72 -6.37 2.05
C GLU A 182 18.87 -4.88 2.40
N ASN A 183 18.45 -4.00 1.50
CA ASN A 183 18.50 -2.56 1.74
C ASN A 183 17.49 -2.12 2.81
N THR A 184 16.28 -2.64 2.78
CA THR A 184 15.24 -2.37 3.77
C THR A 184 15.68 -2.77 5.19
N ALA A 185 16.24 -3.97 5.35
CA ALA A 185 16.78 -4.43 6.62
C ALA A 185 17.96 -3.58 7.08
N ARG A 186 18.89 -3.24 6.17
CA ARG A 186 20.06 -2.38 6.49
C ARG A 186 19.62 -1.00 7.00
N MET A 187 18.60 -0.39 6.36
CA MET A 187 18.08 0.91 6.80
C MET A 187 17.48 0.81 8.20
N ASN A 188 16.69 -0.23 8.47
CA ASN A 188 16.08 -0.47 9.77
C ASN A 188 17.14 -0.67 10.87
N TRP A 189 18.09 -1.58 10.66
CA TRP A 189 19.16 -1.87 11.63
C TRP A 189 20.10 -0.69 11.93
N ARG A 190 20.26 0.22 10.98
CA ARG A 190 21.11 1.40 11.15
C ARG A 190 20.34 2.63 11.59
N SER A 191 19.02 2.49 11.84
CA SER A 191 18.09 3.59 12.17
C SER A 191 18.26 4.79 11.22
N LYS A 192 18.50 4.53 9.92
CA LYS A 192 18.86 5.57 8.94
C LYS A 192 17.77 5.78 7.89
N VAL A 193 16.57 6.09 8.34
CA VAL A 193 15.54 6.67 7.45
C VAL A 193 15.77 8.19 7.45
N ASN A 194 16.54 8.70 6.49
CA ASN A 194 16.91 10.11 6.44
C ASN A 194 15.90 11.00 5.74
N ARG A 195 14.98 10.40 5.00
CA ARG A 195 13.90 11.07 4.26
C ARG A 195 12.59 10.36 4.52
N ARG A 196 11.49 11.11 4.39
CA ARG A 196 10.13 10.55 4.47
C ARG A 196 9.19 11.28 3.53
N LEU A 197 8.18 10.56 3.06
CA LEU A 197 7.03 11.18 2.43
C LEU A 197 6.18 11.83 3.51
N ILE A 198 5.70 13.04 3.23
CA ILE A 198 4.77 13.76 4.10
C ILE A 198 3.70 14.43 3.25
N VAL A 199 2.45 14.35 3.68
CA VAL A 199 1.35 15.14 3.12
C VAL A 199 1.33 16.48 3.83
N VAL A 200 1.38 17.55 3.07
CA VAL A 200 1.41 18.93 3.57
C VAL A 200 0.32 19.77 2.90
N PRO A 201 -0.13 20.88 3.52
CA PRO A 201 -0.91 21.89 2.80
C PRO A 201 -0.18 22.34 1.54
N LEU A 202 -0.91 22.52 0.44
CA LEU A 202 -0.31 22.82 -0.87
C LEU A 202 0.52 24.11 -0.87
N ASP A 203 0.10 25.11 -0.11
CA ASP A 203 0.79 26.40 0.06
C ASP A 203 2.09 26.31 0.92
N GLN A 204 2.31 25.16 1.58
CA GLN A 204 3.51 24.90 2.38
C GLN A 204 4.41 23.84 1.74
N SER A 205 4.08 23.35 0.55
CA SER A 205 4.83 22.33 -0.17
C SER A 205 6.12 22.88 -0.76
N ASP A 206 7.21 22.10 -0.67
CA ASP A 206 8.47 22.34 -1.38
C ASP A 206 8.38 21.80 -2.82
N GLU A 207 8.17 22.69 -3.80
CA GLU A 207 8.06 22.34 -5.21
C GLU A 207 9.22 21.45 -5.73
N LYS A 208 10.42 21.62 -5.19
CA LYS A 208 11.61 20.80 -5.58
C LYS A 208 11.57 19.38 -5.02
N ARG A 209 10.74 19.15 -4.01
CA ARG A 209 10.61 17.87 -3.31
C ARG A 209 9.25 17.23 -3.50
N ARG A 210 8.33 17.94 -4.15
CA ARG A 210 6.98 17.48 -4.43
C ARG A 210 6.97 16.25 -5.31
N LYS A 211 6.25 15.23 -4.88
CA LYS A 211 5.98 14.02 -5.63
C LYS A 211 4.64 14.09 -6.35
N ALA A 212 3.63 14.62 -5.68
CA ALA A 212 2.29 14.80 -6.22
C ALA A 212 1.62 16.04 -5.61
N GLU A 213 0.64 16.62 -6.32
CA GLU A 213 -0.18 17.70 -5.82
C GLU A 213 -1.66 17.45 -6.08
N TYR A 214 -2.48 17.92 -5.17
CA TYR A 214 -3.92 17.74 -5.16
C TYR A 214 -4.62 19.09 -4.90
N PRO A 215 -4.63 20.00 -5.90
CA PRO A 215 -5.16 21.36 -5.72
C PRO A 215 -6.62 21.38 -5.28
N ALA A 216 -7.43 20.43 -5.78
CA ALA A 216 -8.84 20.31 -5.40
C ALA A 216 -9.05 20.05 -3.89
N HIS A 217 -8.08 19.40 -3.25
CA HIS A 217 -8.11 19.06 -1.82
C HIS A 217 -7.19 19.97 -0.97
N GLY A 218 -6.38 20.84 -1.62
CA GLY A 218 -5.46 21.75 -0.92
C GLY A 218 -4.22 21.07 -0.33
N PHE A 219 -3.82 19.90 -0.83
CA PHE A 219 -2.68 19.12 -0.34
C PHE A 219 -1.63 18.84 -1.42
N ALA A 220 -0.43 18.54 -0.96
CA ALA A 220 0.66 17.98 -1.75
C ALA A 220 1.39 16.86 -0.95
N VAL A 221 2.12 16.02 -1.65
CA VAL A 221 2.98 14.99 -1.05
C VAL A 221 4.43 15.33 -1.39
N ASP A 222 5.22 15.59 -0.37
CA ASP A 222 6.63 15.95 -0.48
C ASP A 222 7.53 14.82 0.03
N HIS A 223 8.73 14.68 -0.56
CA HIS A 223 9.77 13.76 -0.10
C HIS A 223 10.89 14.55 0.55
N LEU A 224 10.78 14.79 1.85
CA LEU A 224 11.66 15.65 2.64
C LEU A 224 12.71 14.86 3.43
N ARG A 225 13.80 15.55 3.82
CA ARG A 225 14.66 15.02 4.88
C ARG A 225 13.92 15.10 6.20
N VAL A 226 14.14 14.11 7.08
CA VAL A 226 13.53 14.10 8.41
C VAL A 226 13.83 15.38 9.18
N ALA A 227 15.05 15.90 9.07
CA ALA A 227 15.47 17.14 9.71
C ALA A 227 14.76 18.42 9.18
N ASP A 228 14.20 18.35 7.97
CA ASP A 228 13.51 19.47 7.31
C ASP A 228 11.98 19.40 7.49
N ILE A 229 11.46 18.32 8.10
CA ILE A 229 10.03 18.15 8.37
C ILE A 229 9.65 18.96 9.59
N ASP A 230 8.68 19.88 9.43
CA ASP A 230 8.05 20.53 10.58
C ASP A 230 7.19 19.50 11.34
N PRO A 231 7.53 19.21 12.62
CA PRO A 231 6.74 18.27 13.42
C PRO A 231 5.27 18.68 13.61
N ALA A 232 4.94 19.96 13.46
CA ALA A 232 3.56 20.45 13.54
C ALA A 232 2.69 20.00 12.36
N LEU A 233 3.31 19.71 11.19
CA LEU A 233 2.62 19.20 10.01
C LEU A 233 2.52 17.68 10.00
N ALA A 234 3.33 17.00 10.80
CA ALA A 234 3.34 15.54 10.84
C ALA A 234 2.14 15.00 11.63
N PRO A 235 1.36 14.07 11.06
CA PRO A 235 0.29 13.39 11.76
C PRO A 235 0.84 12.57 12.94
N ASP A 236 0.03 12.35 13.97
CA ASP A 236 0.45 11.67 15.20
C ASP A 236 1.05 10.29 14.95
N TRP A 237 0.49 9.53 14.01
CA TRP A 237 0.99 8.19 13.68
C TRP A 237 2.41 8.21 13.08
N MET A 238 2.83 9.31 12.45
CA MET A 238 4.14 9.47 11.82
C MET A 238 5.22 9.96 12.79
N ARG A 239 4.85 10.69 13.84
CA ARG A 239 5.80 11.34 14.78
C ARG A 239 6.83 10.42 15.40
N PRO A 240 6.50 9.15 15.80
CA PRO A 240 7.52 8.24 16.33
C PRO A 240 8.69 8.01 15.38
N GLY A 241 8.43 8.02 14.06
CA GLY A 241 9.45 7.85 13.02
C GLY A 241 10.29 9.10 12.73
N LEU A 242 9.95 10.26 13.28
CA LEU A 242 10.70 11.51 13.13
C LEU A 242 11.73 11.73 14.24
N THR A 243 11.62 11.01 15.33
CA THR A 243 12.58 11.12 16.45
C THR A 243 13.88 10.42 16.03
N PRO A 244 15.05 11.11 16.12
CA PRO A 244 16.33 10.42 15.93
C PRO A 244 16.42 9.26 16.94
N ALA A 245 16.94 8.11 16.49
CA ALA A 245 17.27 7.04 17.43
C ALA A 245 18.26 7.60 18.46
N GLU A 246 17.97 7.45 19.74
CA GLU A 246 18.93 7.76 20.81
C GLU A 246 20.17 6.87 20.59
N GLU A 247 21.37 7.48 20.58
CA GLU A 247 22.65 6.80 20.42
C GLU A 247 22.98 5.90 21.62
#